data_2d528fea2f6a02326c4ebd0380d07d54
#
_entry.id   2d528fea2f6a02326c4ebd0380d07d54
#
_cell.length_a   1.000
_cell.length_b   1.000
_cell.length_c   1.000
_cell.angle_alpha   90.00
_cell.angle_beta   90.00
_cell.angle_gamma   90.00
#
_symmetry.space_group_name_H-M   'P 1'
#
loop_
_entity.id
_entity.type
_entity.pdbx_description
1 polymer ?
#
loop_
_entity_poly.entity_id
_entity_poly.type
_entity_poly.pdbx_seq_one_letter_code
_entity_poly.pdbx_strand_id
1 'polypeptide(L)'
;QYITWLFSQEEIDRILGGISTAPKQELFKFTARTDSSLKLKNIDSSRFKGFLLEIPDPKRVQIATAENLDEKGETTSSIAKRNGAVAAINAGGFYDANGTGTGRSPYGFIIHDGKFILGQNVADSEVNEFVGLTDDGNLIAGNYSKGELISMDVKEGISFGPALIVNGERMITSGDGGWGVGPRTAIGQKKDGTVLFLVIDGRQPSYSIGATLRDVQNILYEEGAYIAANLDGGSSSTLYRSEERRVGKECLRLC
;
A
#
# COMPACT_ATOMS: atom_id res chain seq x y z
N GLN A 1 11.08 -16.88 16.15
CA GLN A 1 11.25 -18.26 16.67
C GLN A 1 11.07 -18.38 18.20
N TYR A 2 11.16 -17.29 18.99
CA TYR A 2 10.99 -17.33 20.46
C TYR A 2 9.55 -17.17 20.95
N ILE A 3 8.65 -16.62 20.13
CA ILE A 3 7.26 -16.37 20.51
C ILE A 3 6.44 -17.67 20.57
N THR A 4 6.71 -18.62 19.66
CA THR A 4 6.00 -19.91 19.60
C THR A 4 6.26 -20.84 20.78
N TRP A 5 7.23 -20.53 21.64
CA TRP A 5 7.54 -21.31 22.83
C TRP A 5 6.73 -20.86 24.07
N LEU A 6 6.24 -19.61 24.06
CA LEU A 6 5.52 -19.00 25.20
C LEU A 6 4.01 -18.94 24.99
N PHE A 7 3.54 -19.01 23.74
CA PHE A 7 2.14 -18.85 23.39
C PHE A 7 1.70 -19.98 22.46
N SER A 8 0.45 -20.43 22.61
CA SER A 8 -0.19 -21.33 21.66
C SER A 8 -0.38 -20.64 20.31
N GLN A 9 -0.54 -21.41 19.22
CA GLN A 9 -0.83 -20.83 17.90
C GLN A 9 -2.09 -19.96 17.93
N GLU A 10 -3.11 -20.40 18.67
CA GLU A 10 -4.36 -19.65 18.83
C GLU A 10 -4.17 -18.30 19.55
N GLU A 11 -3.27 -18.25 20.54
CA GLU A 11 -2.91 -16.99 21.21
C GLU A 11 -2.09 -16.09 20.32
N ILE A 12 -1.16 -16.65 19.52
CA ILE A 12 -0.38 -15.92 18.53
C ILE A 12 -1.32 -15.33 17.48
N ASP A 13 -2.24 -16.11 16.92
CA ASP A 13 -3.20 -15.66 15.92
C ASP A 13 -4.14 -14.58 16.49
N ARG A 14 -4.51 -14.68 17.75
CA ARG A 14 -5.28 -13.64 18.44
C ARG A 14 -4.48 -12.36 18.65
N ILE A 15 -3.20 -12.46 19.01
CA ILE A 15 -2.30 -11.32 19.22
C ILE A 15 -2.01 -10.63 17.87
N LEU A 16 -1.81 -11.41 16.81
CA LEU A 16 -1.59 -10.90 15.45
C LEU A 16 -2.87 -10.50 14.72
N GLY A 17 -4.04 -10.55 15.41
CA GLY A 17 -5.33 -10.21 14.81
C GLY A 17 -5.79 -11.19 13.74
N GLY A 18 -5.27 -12.43 13.74
CA GLY A 18 -5.61 -13.47 12.79
C GLY A 18 -4.98 -13.29 11.40
N ILE A 19 -3.89 -12.52 11.29
CA ILE A 19 -3.13 -12.38 10.05
C ILE A 19 -2.24 -13.60 9.87
N SER A 20 -2.44 -14.34 8.79
CA SER A 20 -1.58 -15.46 8.40
C SER A 20 -0.24 -14.96 7.86
N THR A 21 0.82 -15.75 8.06
CA THR A 21 2.10 -15.49 7.36
C THR A 21 1.88 -15.58 5.86
N ALA A 22 2.21 -14.52 5.14
CA ALA A 22 2.03 -14.47 3.69
C ALA A 22 2.87 -15.58 3.01
N PRO A 23 2.26 -16.42 2.16
CA PRO A 23 3.00 -17.39 1.38
C PRO A 23 3.91 -16.69 0.37
N LYS A 24 4.88 -17.41 -0.21
CA LYS A 24 5.67 -16.87 -1.31
C LYS A 24 4.75 -16.52 -2.47
N GLN A 25 4.84 -15.29 -2.94
CA GLN A 25 3.99 -14.81 -4.01
C GLN A 25 4.38 -15.41 -5.36
N GLU A 26 3.37 -15.75 -6.14
CA GLU A 26 3.51 -16.15 -7.54
C GLU A 26 3.36 -14.91 -8.43
N LEU A 27 4.38 -14.61 -9.23
CA LEU A 27 4.28 -13.59 -10.27
C LEU A 27 3.46 -14.13 -11.44
N PHE A 28 2.57 -13.32 -11.97
CA PHE A 28 1.70 -13.73 -13.07
C PHE A 28 1.94 -12.88 -14.31
N LYS A 29 1.71 -13.48 -15.48
CA LYS A 29 1.80 -12.77 -16.76
C LYS A 29 0.44 -12.18 -17.11
N PHE A 30 0.44 -10.90 -17.42
CA PHE A 30 -0.71 -10.20 -18.00
C PHE A 30 -0.27 -9.40 -19.21
N THR A 31 -1.21 -9.08 -20.09
CA THR A 31 -0.93 -8.17 -21.20
C THR A 31 -1.04 -6.74 -20.67
N ALA A 32 0.09 -6.04 -20.63
CA ALA A 32 0.11 -4.65 -20.22
C ALA A 32 -0.86 -3.82 -21.08
N ARG A 33 -1.77 -3.10 -20.42
CA ARG A 33 -2.68 -2.17 -21.07
C ARG A 33 -2.02 -0.81 -21.14
N THR A 34 -2.07 -0.16 -22.29
CA THR A 34 -1.67 1.24 -22.46
C THR A 34 -2.85 2.20 -22.22
N ASP A 35 -3.78 1.79 -21.40
CA ASP A 35 -5.00 2.53 -21.09
C ASP A 35 -4.72 3.61 -20.05
N SER A 36 -4.90 4.88 -20.44
CA SER A 36 -4.73 6.03 -19.55
C SER A 36 -5.97 6.36 -18.72
N SER A 37 -7.06 5.63 -18.87
CA SER A 37 -8.28 5.87 -18.12
C SER A 37 -8.09 5.64 -16.61
N LEU A 38 -8.87 6.35 -15.82
CA LEU A 38 -8.98 6.17 -14.38
C LEU A 38 -10.46 6.05 -14.03
N LYS A 39 -10.79 5.02 -13.27
CA LYS A 39 -12.15 4.82 -12.81
C LYS A 39 -12.22 4.95 -11.30
N LEU A 40 -12.92 5.99 -10.85
CA LEU A 40 -13.18 6.23 -9.43
C LEU A 40 -14.55 5.66 -9.06
N LYS A 41 -14.58 4.82 -8.03
CA LYS A 41 -15.78 4.29 -7.41
C LYS A 41 -15.91 4.81 -5.98
N ASN A 42 -17.13 5.13 -5.57
CA ASN A 42 -17.42 5.38 -4.16
C ASN A 42 -17.57 4.04 -3.43
N ILE A 43 -16.99 3.95 -2.26
CA ILE A 43 -17.22 2.87 -1.30
C ILE A 43 -18.14 3.43 -0.23
N ASP A 44 -19.31 2.83 -0.09
CA ASP A 44 -20.34 3.26 0.87
C ASP A 44 -20.87 2.06 1.66
N SER A 45 -20.68 2.11 2.96
CA SER A 45 -21.22 1.12 3.91
C SER A 45 -21.92 1.84 5.05
N SER A 46 -22.60 1.08 5.91
CA SER A 46 -23.23 1.64 7.11
C SER A 46 -22.22 2.18 8.14
N ARG A 47 -20.96 1.79 8.06
CA ARG A 47 -19.91 2.16 9.03
C ARG A 47 -18.86 3.11 8.47
N PHE A 48 -18.59 3.05 7.18
CA PHE A 48 -17.51 3.82 6.57
C PHE A 48 -17.82 4.20 5.13
N LYS A 49 -17.18 5.25 4.70
CA LYS A 49 -17.15 5.76 3.32
C LYS A 49 -15.72 5.83 2.83
N GLY A 50 -15.56 5.78 1.51
CA GLY A 50 -14.24 5.84 0.90
C GLY A 50 -14.29 5.87 -0.60
N PHE A 51 -13.11 5.71 -1.20
CA PHE A 51 -12.93 5.74 -2.63
C PHE A 51 -12.02 4.60 -3.07
N LEU A 52 -12.37 3.98 -4.19
CA LEU A 52 -11.52 3.04 -4.91
C LEU A 52 -11.20 3.62 -6.30
N LEU A 53 -9.92 3.72 -6.62
CA LEU A 53 -9.44 4.14 -7.93
C LEU A 53 -8.85 2.94 -8.66
N GLU A 54 -9.39 2.62 -9.85
CA GLU A 54 -8.86 1.60 -10.75
C GLU A 54 -7.92 2.24 -11.76
N ILE A 55 -6.74 1.64 -11.93
CA ILE A 55 -5.64 2.08 -12.78
C ILE A 55 -5.27 0.91 -13.69
N PRO A 56 -5.73 0.88 -14.96
CA PRO A 56 -5.52 -0.26 -15.85
C PRO A 56 -4.07 -0.56 -16.21
N ASP A 57 -3.23 0.48 -16.29
CA ASP A 57 -1.81 0.34 -16.62
C ASP A 57 -0.94 0.48 -15.36
N PRO A 58 -0.38 -0.63 -14.81
CA PRO A 58 0.44 -0.59 -13.60
C PRO A 58 1.74 0.19 -13.77
N LYS A 59 2.26 0.33 -14.99
CA LYS A 59 3.51 1.09 -15.26
C LYS A 59 3.35 2.60 -15.09
N ARG A 60 2.12 3.06 -14.90
CA ARG A 60 1.82 4.47 -14.56
C ARG A 60 1.88 4.74 -13.06
N VAL A 61 1.98 3.70 -12.24
CA VAL A 61 2.07 3.82 -10.78
C VAL A 61 3.53 3.95 -10.38
N GLN A 62 3.87 5.03 -9.69
CA GLN A 62 5.23 5.35 -9.28
C GLN A 62 5.27 5.83 -7.83
N ILE A 63 6.40 5.60 -7.18
CA ILE A 63 6.70 6.19 -5.87
C ILE A 63 7.12 7.65 -6.06
N ALA A 64 6.69 8.50 -5.15
CA ALA A 64 7.21 9.85 -5.00
C ALA A 64 7.45 10.15 -3.52
N THR A 65 8.52 10.87 -3.22
CA THR A 65 8.93 11.22 -1.87
C THR A 65 8.84 12.71 -1.63
N ALA A 66 8.82 13.12 -0.36
CA ALA A 66 9.07 14.52 0.00
C ALA A 66 10.44 14.96 -0.55
N GLU A 67 10.59 16.25 -0.84
CA GLU A 67 11.82 16.80 -1.40
C GLU A 67 13.01 16.64 -0.45
N ASN A 68 12.75 16.80 0.86
CA ASN A 68 13.73 16.64 1.93
C ASN A 68 13.23 15.61 2.94
N LEU A 69 13.49 14.33 2.70
CA LEU A 69 12.94 13.19 3.45
C LEU A 69 13.12 13.28 4.98
N ASP A 70 14.27 13.77 5.46
CA ASP A 70 14.59 13.82 6.88
C ASP A 70 14.34 15.20 7.55
N GLU A 71 14.13 16.24 6.77
CA GLU A 71 14.05 17.59 7.28
C GLU A 71 12.61 18.07 7.45
N LYS A 72 11.76 17.84 6.45
CA LYS A 72 10.40 18.38 6.40
C LYS A 72 9.44 17.41 5.75
N GLY A 73 8.35 17.10 6.47
CA GLY A 73 7.22 16.39 5.88
C GLY A 73 6.51 17.24 4.83
N GLU A 74 5.97 16.56 3.81
CA GLU A 74 5.23 17.17 2.72
C GLU A 74 3.88 16.44 2.57
N THR A 75 2.81 17.16 2.28
CA THR A 75 1.50 16.52 2.09
C THR A 75 1.45 15.73 0.78
N THR A 76 0.68 14.65 0.75
CA THR A 76 0.42 13.85 -0.46
C THR A 76 0.02 14.73 -1.66
N SER A 77 -0.84 15.72 -1.43
CA SER A 77 -1.28 16.64 -2.49
C SER A 77 -0.16 17.55 -3.02
N SER A 78 0.78 17.98 -2.14
CA SER A 78 1.93 18.78 -2.55
C SER A 78 2.90 17.95 -3.38
N ILE A 79 3.25 16.75 -2.89
CA ILE A 79 4.11 15.79 -3.62
C ILE A 79 3.50 15.45 -4.97
N ALA A 80 2.20 15.16 -5.02
CA ALA A 80 1.49 14.85 -6.25
C ALA A 80 1.56 16.00 -7.29
N LYS A 81 1.27 17.22 -6.86
CA LYS A 81 1.33 18.43 -7.71
C LYS A 81 2.73 18.67 -8.26
N ARG A 82 3.75 18.62 -7.39
CA ARG A 82 5.16 18.80 -7.77
C ARG A 82 5.62 17.79 -8.83
N ASN A 83 5.10 16.56 -8.74
CA ASN A 83 5.42 15.48 -9.66
C ASN A 83 4.45 15.36 -10.86
N GLY A 84 3.48 16.28 -11.01
CA GLY A 84 2.52 16.24 -12.10
C GLY A 84 1.59 15.04 -12.10
N ALA A 85 1.35 14.45 -10.94
CA ALA A 85 0.46 13.29 -10.81
C ALA A 85 -1.00 13.69 -10.95
N VAL A 86 -1.79 12.87 -11.65
CA VAL A 86 -3.25 13.05 -11.79
C VAL A 86 -4.02 12.48 -10.60
N ALA A 87 -3.43 11.51 -9.91
CA ALA A 87 -3.94 10.98 -8.65
C ALA A 87 -2.79 10.48 -7.79
N ALA A 88 -2.97 10.49 -6.48
CA ALA A 88 -2.01 9.95 -5.53
C ALA A 88 -2.72 9.50 -4.24
N ILE A 89 -2.13 8.52 -3.57
CA ILE A 89 -2.46 8.14 -2.19
C ILE A 89 -1.20 8.23 -1.35
N ASN A 90 -1.36 8.42 -0.04
CA ASN A 90 -0.25 8.24 0.90
C ASN A 90 0.16 6.77 0.94
N ALA A 91 1.41 6.49 1.30
CA ALA A 91 1.93 5.12 1.20
C ALA A 91 2.74 4.68 2.42
N GLY A 92 4.00 5.09 2.56
CA GLY A 92 4.94 4.59 3.55
C GLY A 92 4.73 5.15 4.95
N GLY A 93 5.24 4.42 5.94
CA GLY A 93 5.30 4.88 7.32
C GLY A 93 6.54 5.72 7.61
N PHE A 94 6.50 6.45 8.72
CA PHE A 94 7.58 7.31 9.17
C PHE A 94 7.70 7.27 10.70
N TYR A 95 8.88 7.63 11.20
CA TYR A 95 9.10 7.76 12.64
C TYR A 95 8.39 9.00 13.17
N ASP A 96 7.46 8.80 14.08
CA ASP A 96 6.70 9.87 14.72
C ASP A 96 6.82 9.78 16.25
N ALA A 97 8.01 10.08 16.76
CA ALA A 97 8.35 9.95 18.18
C ALA A 97 7.42 10.76 19.11
N ASN A 98 6.79 11.80 18.60
CA ASN A 98 5.94 12.70 19.38
C ASN A 98 4.45 12.66 19.00
N GLY A 99 4.03 11.78 18.08
CA GLY A 99 2.65 11.70 17.61
C GLY A 99 2.15 12.96 16.88
N THR A 100 3.07 13.72 16.29
CA THR A 100 2.77 15.02 15.64
C THR A 100 2.42 14.89 14.17
N GLY A 101 2.55 13.69 13.59
CA GLY A 101 2.23 13.43 12.19
C GLY A 101 3.11 14.21 11.21
N THR A 102 4.40 14.32 11.50
CA THR A 102 5.32 15.18 10.72
C THR A 102 5.59 14.70 9.31
N GLY A 103 5.38 13.39 9.03
CA GLY A 103 5.68 12.80 7.73
C GLY A 103 7.15 12.83 7.33
N ARG A 104 8.07 12.95 8.32
CA ARG A 104 9.53 12.91 8.12
C ARG A 104 10.08 11.57 8.55
N SER A 105 11.35 11.32 8.16
CA SER A 105 12.12 10.14 8.58
C SER A 105 11.38 8.84 8.30
N PRO A 106 11.14 8.52 7.02
CA PRO A 106 10.55 7.25 6.63
C PRO A 106 11.45 6.09 7.09
N TYR A 107 10.89 4.89 7.20
CA TYR A 107 11.63 3.71 7.60
C TYR A 107 11.62 2.61 6.53
N GLY A 108 12.55 1.65 6.66
CA GLY A 108 12.66 0.48 5.79
C GLY A 108 13.25 0.80 4.41
N PHE A 109 12.67 0.24 3.36
CA PHE A 109 13.09 0.44 1.99
C PHE A 109 12.16 1.40 1.25
N ILE A 110 12.74 2.28 0.44
CA ILE A 110 12.02 3.05 -0.59
C ILE A 110 12.76 2.83 -1.90
N ILE A 111 12.05 2.34 -2.92
CA ILE A 111 12.57 2.10 -4.26
C ILE A 111 11.78 2.97 -5.24
N HIS A 112 12.49 3.72 -6.05
CA HIS A 112 11.94 4.50 -7.17
C HIS A 112 12.83 4.33 -8.40
N ASP A 113 12.22 4.03 -9.55
CA ASP A 113 12.90 3.74 -10.80
C ASP A 113 14.05 2.71 -10.66
N GLY A 114 13.79 1.64 -9.89
CA GLY A 114 14.74 0.57 -9.61
C GLY A 114 15.90 0.94 -8.69
N LYS A 115 15.88 2.12 -8.08
CA LYS A 115 16.94 2.61 -7.19
C LYS A 115 16.43 2.71 -5.75
N PHE A 116 17.22 2.24 -4.80
CA PHE A 116 16.95 2.46 -3.39
C PHE A 116 17.17 3.94 -3.04
N ILE A 117 16.09 4.64 -2.74
CA ILE A 117 16.11 6.00 -2.18
C ILE A 117 16.39 5.93 -0.67
N LEU A 118 15.89 4.88 0.00
CA LEU A 118 16.17 4.56 1.38
C LEU A 118 16.51 3.07 1.50
N GLY A 119 17.44 2.72 2.39
CA GLY A 119 17.87 1.33 2.61
C GLY A 119 19.05 0.89 1.73
N GLN A 120 19.72 1.80 1.00
CA GLN A 120 20.85 1.48 0.14
C GLN A 120 22.04 0.89 0.89
N ASN A 121 22.25 1.29 2.15
CA ASN A 121 23.42 0.91 2.97
C ASN A 121 23.18 -0.30 3.88
N VAL A 122 22.00 -0.94 3.80
CA VAL A 122 21.72 -2.14 4.60
C VAL A 122 22.17 -3.41 3.86
N ALA A 123 22.37 -4.50 4.60
CA ALA A 123 22.79 -5.79 4.02
C ALA A 123 21.70 -6.35 3.10
N ASP A 124 22.11 -7.12 2.07
CA ASP A 124 21.16 -7.75 1.15
C ASP A 124 20.27 -8.81 1.82
N SER A 125 20.69 -9.32 2.99
CA SER A 125 19.90 -10.22 3.83
C SER A 125 18.88 -9.52 4.73
N GLU A 126 18.88 -8.18 4.80
CA GLU A 126 17.92 -7.42 5.59
C GLU A 126 16.51 -7.61 5.01
N VAL A 127 15.58 -8.05 5.86
CA VAL A 127 14.20 -8.36 5.49
C VAL A 127 13.27 -7.31 6.06
N ASN A 128 12.41 -6.78 5.21
CA ASN A 128 11.35 -5.88 5.60
C ASN A 128 10.00 -6.34 5.01
N GLU A 129 8.93 -6.01 5.71
CA GLU A 129 7.61 -6.04 5.13
C GLU A 129 7.54 -4.98 4.02
N PHE A 130 7.16 -5.37 2.82
CA PHE A 130 7.34 -4.56 1.62
C PHE A 130 6.16 -4.70 0.66
N VAL A 131 5.86 -3.64 -0.03
CA VAL A 131 4.90 -3.60 -1.13
C VAL A 131 5.48 -2.78 -2.28
N GLY A 132 5.40 -3.30 -3.51
CA GLY A 132 5.98 -2.62 -4.67
C GLY A 132 5.62 -3.27 -6.00
N LEU A 133 6.06 -2.65 -7.08
CA LEU A 133 5.85 -3.08 -8.45
C LEU A 133 7.19 -3.46 -9.10
N THR A 134 7.24 -4.62 -9.74
CA THR A 134 8.37 -5.06 -10.57
C THR A 134 8.38 -4.31 -11.90
N ASP A 135 9.45 -4.45 -12.70
CA ASP A 135 9.54 -3.87 -14.05
C ASP A 135 8.42 -4.34 -14.98
N ASP A 136 8.00 -5.60 -14.83
CA ASP A 136 6.85 -6.15 -15.55
C ASP A 136 5.50 -5.62 -15.07
N GLY A 137 5.48 -4.81 -14.00
CA GLY A 137 4.28 -4.22 -13.41
C GLY A 137 3.51 -5.16 -12.48
N ASN A 138 4.11 -6.24 -12.00
CA ASN A 138 3.49 -7.09 -10.98
C ASN A 138 3.60 -6.42 -9.61
N LEU A 139 2.47 -6.29 -8.91
CA LEU A 139 2.46 -5.91 -7.51
C LEU A 139 2.95 -7.09 -6.67
N ILE A 140 3.88 -6.83 -5.77
CA ILE A 140 4.35 -7.76 -4.75
C ILE A 140 4.03 -7.23 -3.36
N ALA A 141 3.72 -8.13 -2.43
CA ALA A 141 3.43 -7.78 -1.04
C ALA A 141 3.82 -8.92 -0.10
N GLY A 142 4.55 -8.61 0.97
CA GLY A 142 5.00 -9.57 1.97
C GLY A 142 6.37 -9.23 2.53
N ASN A 143 7.04 -10.23 3.10
CA ASN A 143 8.39 -10.07 3.64
C ASN A 143 9.42 -10.39 2.56
N TYR A 144 10.26 -9.42 2.24
CA TYR A 144 11.31 -9.54 1.24
C TYR A 144 12.64 -9.03 1.78
N SER A 145 13.71 -9.75 1.48
CA SER A 145 15.06 -9.25 1.68
C SER A 145 15.43 -8.26 0.57
N LYS A 146 16.36 -7.36 0.86
CA LYS A 146 16.90 -6.44 -0.14
C LYS A 146 17.41 -7.17 -1.38
N GLY A 147 18.12 -8.30 -1.20
CA GLY A 147 18.63 -9.10 -2.31
C GLY A 147 17.51 -9.69 -3.17
N GLU A 148 16.38 -10.14 -2.56
CA GLU A 148 15.21 -10.59 -3.31
C GLU A 148 14.58 -9.46 -4.13
N LEU A 149 14.41 -8.27 -3.56
CA LEU A 149 13.87 -7.11 -4.28
C LEU A 149 14.72 -6.73 -5.50
N ILE A 150 16.04 -6.79 -5.36
CA ILE A 150 16.98 -6.57 -6.49
C ILE A 150 16.79 -7.67 -7.55
N SER A 151 16.76 -8.95 -7.15
CA SER A 151 16.63 -10.09 -8.06
C SER A 151 15.30 -10.13 -8.81
N MET A 152 14.25 -9.56 -8.22
CA MET A 152 12.91 -9.45 -8.80
C MET A 152 12.75 -8.20 -9.69
N ASP A 153 13.79 -7.42 -9.88
CA ASP A 153 13.76 -6.16 -10.65
C ASP A 153 12.63 -5.22 -10.22
N VAL A 154 12.54 -4.97 -8.91
CA VAL A 154 11.53 -4.06 -8.36
C VAL A 154 11.85 -2.64 -8.78
N LYS A 155 10.88 -1.97 -9.39
CA LYS A 155 11.00 -0.57 -9.86
C LYS A 155 10.46 0.44 -8.88
N GLU A 156 9.34 0.13 -8.26
CA GLU A 156 8.63 1.07 -7.39
C GLU A 156 8.22 0.32 -6.11
N GLY A 157 8.47 0.88 -4.93
CA GLY A 157 8.00 0.23 -3.72
C GLY A 157 8.47 0.86 -2.43
N ILE A 158 7.85 0.42 -1.36
CA ILE A 158 8.08 0.90 0.01
C ILE A 158 7.99 -0.24 1.01
N SER A 159 8.68 -0.09 2.13
CA SER A 159 8.42 -0.94 3.30
C SER A 159 7.13 -0.51 3.98
N PHE A 160 6.12 -1.36 3.91
CA PHE A 160 4.88 -1.26 4.68
C PHE A 160 4.07 -2.57 4.56
N GLY A 161 3.04 -2.71 5.40
CA GLY A 161 2.14 -3.86 5.39
C GLY A 161 1.03 -3.76 6.43
N PRO A 162 0.41 -4.88 6.74
CA PRO A 162 0.67 -6.24 6.24
C PRO A 162 0.12 -6.49 4.83
N ALA A 163 0.61 -7.57 4.20
CA ALA A 163 -0.07 -8.14 3.05
C ALA A 163 -1.48 -8.60 3.46
N LEU A 164 -2.47 -8.26 2.64
CA LEU A 164 -3.88 -8.55 2.90
C LEU A 164 -4.42 -9.67 2.00
N ILE A 165 -3.96 -9.73 0.77
CA ILE A 165 -4.31 -10.77 -0.20
C ILE A 165 -3.02 -11.20 -0.90
N VAL A 166 -2.75 -12.50 -0.95
CA VAL A 166 -1.61 -13.07 -1.67
C VAL A 166 -2.10 -14.26 -2.48
N ASN A 167 -1.77 -14.29 -3.76
CA ASN A 167 -2.20 -15.35 -4.70
C ASN A 167 -3.72 -15.55 -4.76
N GLY A 168 -4.50 -14.49 -4.52
CA GLY A 168 -5.96 -14.53 -4.46
C GLY A 168 -6.52 -15.06 -3.15
N GLU A 169 -5.68 -15.34 -2.16
CA GLU A 169 -6.10 -15.80 -0.83
C GLU A 169 -6.05 -14.67 0.19
N ARG A 170 -7.05 -14.62 1.05
CA ARG A 170 -7.17 -13.62 2.12
C ARG A 170 -6.26 -13.98 3.29
N MET A 171 -5.42 -13.05 3.74
CA MET A 171 -4.46 -13.28 4.81
C MET A 171 -5.07 -13.13 6.21
N ILE A 172 -6.13 -12.33 6.36
CA ILE A 172 -6.85 -12.18 7.64
C ILE A 172 -7.99 -13.20 7.65
N THR A 173 -7.78 -14.32 8.32
CA THR A 173 -8.72 -15.45 8.40
C THR A 173 -9.66 -15.36 9.60
N SER A 174 -9.22 -14.67 10.68
CA SER A 174 -10.01 -14.43 11.90
C SER A 174 -9.77 -13.02 12.42
N GLY A 175 -10.62 -12.54 13.35
CA GLY A 175 -10.48 -11.21 13.94
C GLY A 175 -10.66 -10.07 12.94
N ASP A 176 -10.06 -8.92 13.25
CA ASP A 176 -10.17 -7.66 12.49
C ASP A 176 -8.86 -7.23 11.81
N GLY A 177 -7.78 -7.99 12.01
CA GLY A 177 -6.42 -7.68 11.56
C GLY A 177 -5.58 -6.94 12.60
N GLY A 178 -6.07 -6.77 13.82
CA GLY A 178 -5.29 -6.29 14.98
C GLY A 178 -5.04 -4.77 15.05
N TRP A 179 -5.46 -3.99 14.06
CA TRP A 179 -5.22 -2.55 14.01
C TRP A 179 -6.45 -1.70 14.37
N GLY A 180 -7.55 -2.35 14.80
CA GLY A 180 -8.80 -1.71 15.17
C GLY A 180 -9.48 -0.98 14.01
N VAL A 181 -10.42 -0.07 14.35
CA VAL A 181 -11.21 0.70 13.39
C VAL A 181 -10.60 2.07 13.16
N GLY A 182 -10.43 2.49 11.91
CA GLY A 182 -9.91 3.81 11.57
C GLY A 182 -9.87 4.08 10.07
N PRO A 183 -9.38 5.28 9.66
CA PRO A 183 -9.08 5.57 8.27
C PRO A 183 -8.03 4.59 7.74
N ARG A 184 -8.15 4.18 6.47
CA ARG A 184 -7.27 3.19 5.85
C ARG A 184 -6.86 3.61 4.46
N THR A 185 -5.63 3.24 4.11
CA THR A 185 -5.11 3.30 2.75
C THR A 185 -4.57 1.93 2.38
N ALA A 186 -4.85 1.48 1.18
CA ALA A 186 -4.38 0.19 0.70
C ALA A 186 -4.17 0.20 -0.82
N ILE A 187 -3.34 -0.72 -1.28
CA ILE A 187 -3.11 -1.00 -2.69
C ILE A 187 -3.46 -2.44 -2.99
N GLY A 188 -3.98 -2.70 -4.20
CA GLY A 188 -4.19 -4.06 -4.70
C GLY A 188 -3.93 -4.14 -6.19
N GLN A 189 -3.87 -5.37 -6.72
CA GLN A 189 -3.77 -5.61 -8.15
C GLN A 189 -4.63 -6.81 -8.56
N LYS A 190 -5.35 -6.66 -9.66
CA LYS A 190 -6.12 -7.72 -10.31
C LYS A 190 -5.20 -8.57 -11.21
N LYS A 191 -5.64 -9.79 -11.57
CA LYS A 191 -4.90 -10.66 -12.51
C LYS A 191 -4.69 -10.06 -13.90
N ASP A 192 -5.50 -9.10 -14.30
CA ASP A 192 -5.34 -8.39 -15.58
C ASP A 192 -4.34 -7.22 -15.52
N GLY A 193 -3.65 -7.05 -14.40
CA GLY A 193 -2.67 -5.99 -14.17
C GLY A 193 -3.25 -4.70 -13.60
N THR A 194 -4.58 -4.53 -13.57
CA THR A 194 -5.23 -3.32 -13.04
C THR A 194 -4.86 -3.11 -11.57
N VAL A 195 -4.26 -1.97 -11.25
CA VAL A 195 -3.94 -1.56 -9.87
C VAL A 195 -5.15 -0.87 -9.25
N LEU A 196 -5.35 -1.12 -7.96
CA LEU A 196 -6.42 -0.58 -7.14
C LEU A 196 -5.82 0.28 -6.03
N PHE A 197 -6.23 1.55 -5.94
CA PHE A 197 -5.97 2.40 -4.79
C PHE A 197 -7.24 2.51 -3.97
N LEU A 198 -7.21 2.06 -2.73
CA LEU A 198 -8.34 2.13 -1.80
C LEU A 198 -8.01 3.09 -0.66
N VAL A 199 -8.88 4.07 -0.43
CA VAL A 199 -8.81 4.96 0.74
C VAL A 199 -10.16 4.99 1.42
N ILE A 200 -10.18 4.71 2.71
CA ILE A 200 -11.38 4.72 3.57
C ILE A 200 -11.24 5.86 4.58
N ASP A 201 -12.25 6.72 4.62
CA ASP A 201 -12.40 7.74 5.64
C ASP A 201 -12.69 7.14 7.01
N GLY A 202 -12.38 7.88 8.07
CA GLY A 202 -12.68 7.41 9.42
C GLY A 202 -12.60 8.52 10.48
N ARG A 203 -12.85 8.13 11.74
CA ARG A 203 -12.84 9.04 12.90
C ARG A 203 -13.84 10.19 12.81
N GLN A 204 -14.89 10.02 12.01
CA GLN A 204 -15.99 10.98 11.83
C GLN A 204 -17.32 10.29 12.15
N PRO A 205 -17.79 10.29 13.41
CA PRO A 205 -18.91 9.44 13.89
C PRO A 205 -20.20 9.57 13.10
N SER A 206 -20.51 10.75 12.58
CA SER A 206 -21.73 11.00 11.80
C SER A 206 -21.60 10.70 10.30
N TYR A 207 -20.36 10.43 9.82
CA TYR A 207 -20.08 10.25 8.40
C TYR A 207 -19.38 8.93 8.11
N SER A 208 -18.27 8.66 8.78
CA SER A 208 -17.45 7.46 8.60
C SER A 208 -16.65 7.20 9.87
N ILE A 209 -16.92 6.09 10.56
CA ILE A 209 -16.14 5.70 11.74
C ILE A 209 -14.82 5.05 11.34
N GLY A 210 -14.74 4.49 10.13
CA GLY A 210 -13.57 3.82 9.59
C GLY A 210 -13.74 2.31 9.41
N ALA A 211 -12.71 1.69 8.86
CA ALA A 211 -12.65 0.27 8.55
C ALA A 211 -11.57 -0.46 9.35
N THR A 212 -11.75 -1.74 9.56
CA THR A 212 -10.71 -2.67 10.01
C THR A 212 -9.86 -3.11 8.81
N LEU A 213 -8.69 -3.73 9.05
CA LEU A 213 -7.90 -4.33 7.95
C LEU A 213 -8.67 -5.46 7.25
N ARG A 214 -9.51 -6.20 8.00
CA ARG A 214 -10.37 -7.23 7.41
C ARG A 214 -11.43 -6.65 6.49
N ASP A 215 -12.02 -5.49 6.81
CA ASP A 215 -12.94 -4.79 5.91
C ASP A 215 -12.22 -4.38 4.62
N VAL A 216 -11.02 -3.79 4.73
CA VAL A 216 -10.17 -3.40 3.59
C VAL A 216 -9.83 -4.60 2.71
N GLN A 217 -9.40 -5.71 3.32
CA GLN A 217 -9.15 -6.96 2.62
C GLN A 217 -10.37 -7.46 1.84
N ASN A 218 -11.56 -7.45 2.48
CA ASN A 218 -12.77 -7.93 1.86
C ASN A 218 -13.19 -7.05 0.68
N ILE A 219 -13.10 -5.72 0.81
CA ILE A 219 -13.37 -4.78 -0.29
C ILE A 219 -12.47 -5.09 -1.49
N LEU A 220 -11.15 -5.18 -1.26
CA LEU A 220 -10.18 -5.45 -2.34
C LEU A 220 -10.40 -6.84 -2.95
N TYR A 221 -10.75 -7.84 -2.15
CA TYR A 221 -11.07 -9.17 -2.61
C TYR A 221 -12.33 -9.19 -3.50
N GLU A 222 -13.40 -8.53 -3.10
CA GLU A 222 -14.64 -8.39 -3.86
C GLU A 222 -14.43 -7.61 -5.17
N GLU A 223 -13.50 -6.65 -5.18
CA GLU A 223 -13.08 -5.94 -6.39
C GLU A 223 -12.14 -6.76 -7.29
N GLY A 224 -11.79 -7.99 -6.90
CA GLY A 224 -11.04 -8.94 -7.69
C GLY A 224 -9.52 -8.80 -7.54
N ALA A 225 -9.02 -8.20 -6.47
CA ALA A 225 -7.59 -8.15 -6.19
C ALA A 225 -7.03 -9.58 -6.02
N TYR A 226 -5.92 -9.85 -6.67
CA TYR A 226 -5.14 -11.07 -6.55
C TYR A 226 -3.99 -10.91 -5.55
N ILE A 227 -3.44 -9.71 -5.49
CA ILE A 227 -2.48 -9.24 -4.49
C ILE A 227 -3.04 -7.98 -3.86
N ALA A 228 -2.86 -7.80 -2.55
CA ALA A 228 -3.16 -6.55 -1.87
C ALA A 228 -2.34 -6.37 -0.61
N ALA A 229 -2.04 -5.12 -0.27
CA ALA A 229 -1.37 -4.74 0.96
C ALA A 229 -1.99 -3.50 1.59
N ASN A 230 -1.89 -3.44 2.92
CA ASN A 230 -2.16 -2.24 3.67
C ASN A 230 -1.02 -1.22 3.50
N LEU A 231 -1.36 0.05 3.50
CA LEU A 231 -0.47 1.19 3.53
C LEU A 231 -0.70 2.00 4.80
N ASP A 232 0.09 3.06 5.03
CA ASP A 232 -0.09 3.90 6.21
C ASP A 232 -1.50 4.47 6.27
N GLY A 233 -2.10 4.36 7.43
CA GLY A 233 -3.49 4.66 7.70
C GLY A 233 -3.69 5.86 8.64
N GLY A 234 -4.84 5.88 9.31
CA GLY A 234 -5.13 6.89 10.31
C GLY A 234 -5.18 8.30 9.73
N SER A 235 -4.49 9.25 10.37
CA SER A 235 -4.44 10.65 9.92
C SER A 235 -3.72 10.86 8.59
N SER A 236 -2.93 9.87 8.14
CA SER A 236 -2.21 9.92 6.86
C SER A 236 -3.11 9.58 5.66
N SER A 237 -4.25 8.89 5.89
CA SER A 237 -5.12 8.41 4.81
C SER A 237 -5.62 9.55 3.94
N THR A 238 -5.19 9.57 2.69
CA THR A 238 -5.46 10.65 1.74
C THR A 238 -5.54 10.11 0.32
N LEU A 239 -6.54 10.57 -0.43
CA LEU A 239 -6.62 10.43 -1.87
C LEU A 239 -6.57 11.83 -2.49
N TYR A 240 -5.55 12.10 -3.29
CA TYR A 240 -5.48 13.28 -4.15
C TYR A 240 -5.93 12.91 -5.55
N ARG A 241 -6.75 13.75 -6.17
CA ARG A 241 -7.08 13.69 -7.60
C ARG A 241 -7.03 15.11 -8.18
N SER A 242 -6.28 15.27 -9.26
CA SER A 242 -6.24 16.54 -9.99
C SER A 242 -7.57 16.75 -10.72
N GLU A 243 -8.13 17.94 -10.62
CA GLU A 243 -9.30 18.36 -11.40
C GLU A 243 -8.93 18.74 -12.84
N GLU A 244 -7.64 18.99 -13.10
CA GLU A 244 -7.14 19.33 -14.44
C GLU A 244 -7.13 18.10 -15.36
N ARG A 245 -7.89 18.14 -16.42
CA ARG A 245 -7.85 17.15 -17.50
C ARG A 245 -6.60 17.39 -18.33
N ARG A 246 -5.51 16.69 -18.04
CA ARG A 246 -4.28 16.76 -18.83
C ARG A 246 -4.37 15.81 -20.03
N VAL A 247 -4.01 16.29 -21.20
CA VAL A 247 -3.85 15.47 -22.41
C VAL A 247 -2.38 15.07 -22.49
N GLY A 248 -2.05 13.79 -22.30
CA GLY A 248 -0.67 13.29 -22.35
C GLY A 248 -0.46 12.01 -21.53
N LYS A 249 0.77 11.49 -21.52
CA LYS A 249 1.20 10.39 -20.65
C LYS A 249 1.28 10.90 -19.20
N GLU A 250 0.32 10.47 -18.39
CA GLU A 250 0.19 10.90 -17.01
C GLU A 250 0.65 9.78 -16.07
N CYS A 251 1.51 10.13 -15.11
CA CYS A 251 1.98 9.22 -14.08
C CYS A 251 1.05 9.24 -12.87
N LEU A 252 0.82 8.07 -12.29
CA LEU A 252 0.14 7.88 -11.01
C LEU A 252 1.19 7.59 -9.94
N ARG A 253 1.13 8.26 -8.80
CA ARG A 253 2.18 8.16 -7.79
C ARG A 253 1.64 7.73 -6.44
N LEU A 254 2.44 6.89 -5.78
CA LEU A 254 2.33 6.58 -4.36
C LEU A 254 3.21 7.59 -3.59
N CYS A 255 2.63 8.33 -2.68
CA CYS A 255 3.31 9.38 -1.92
C CYS A 255 3.40 9.04 -0.43
#